data_98afd9b99a881d8ad93295e8cde1c57e
#
_entry.id   98afd9b99a881d8ad93295e8cde1c57e
#
_cell.length_a   1.000
_cell.length_b   1.000
_cell.length_c   1.000
_cell.angle_alpha   90.00
_cell.angle_beta   90.00
_cell.angle_gamma   90.00
#
_symmetry.space_group_name_H-M   'P 1'
#
loop_
_entity.id
_entity.type
_entity.pdbx_description
1 polymer ?
#
loop_
_entity_poly.entity_id
_entity_poly.type
_entity_poly.pdbx_seq_one_letter_code
_entity_poly.pdbx_strand_id
1 'polypeptide(L)'
;MGWRGGWVLSLLVVGVGCGGALPEEQTEAGLAQEPTSAPEVTAEGLCLPTAAGTQRVKTILPPSEIGIPRFAMGPGGFVDFKGTLHFAVNYEDGRRGLWRSTGTDAGTTQVKGFPATGSGSLLSQLTATPTQLFFQAPDAAHGSELWVSDGTTAGTRLVKDVTPGPEDSYLTHLTAAGSTLVFFKETYDATVFTTRYELWKSDGTAAGTVRLRDFGTSVDVSYLDAKQGNALLFFVRELEGATSLWRTDGTAAGTVQVKRLDAGPDTYPNDVRTSGALTLFRLSESSGLTELWKTDGTAGGTLRLASFGPTRAVDVLGSLGAYAYVTTTSYSTQYMVIYRVPLAGGNPEPVVTLPNDYTSQGDALPFINAVSQAPGGTKLYFSVTIGSNGPAPRDTQLWVTNGTAGGTTLLRRPLSLSDEYGSPVYAVADNLVFFSAYDDATGIEPWVSNGTVAGTRLLKNIDAQASSYPHEFFRQGNRVYFSAYDDTLNAQLWSTQLSHACVAPEDAQ
;
A
#
# COMPACT_ATOMS: atom_id res chain seq x y z
N MET A 1 4.88 18.73 21.68
CA MET A 1 4.18 17.56 22.23
C MET A 1 3.92 16.62 21.06
N GLY A 2 4.77 15.62 20.92
CA GLY A 2 4.81 14.77 19.74
C GLY A 2 3.77 13.67 19.79
N TRP A 3 3.00 13.53 18.72
CA TRP A 3 2.21 12.33 18.48
C TRP A 3 3.08 11.34 17.73
N ARG A 4 3.44 10.27 18.40
CA ARG A 4 4.04 9.08 17.79
C ARG A 4 2.91 8.15 17.43
N GLY A 5 2.84 7.74 16.17
CA GLY A 5 1.99 6.66 15.72
C GLY A 5 2.50 5.33 16.27
N GLY A 6 2.03 4.95 17.44
CA GLY A 6 2.21 3.61 17.96
C GLY A 6 0.98 2.79 17.61
N TRP A 7 1.17 1.64 17.00
CA TRP A 7 0.14 0.64 16.82
C TRP A 7 -0.27 0.09 18.19
N VAL A 8 -1.44 0.46 18.64
CA VAL A 8 -2.03 -0.12 19.85
C VAL A 8 -3.02 -1.20 19.43
N LEU A 9 -2.69 -2.43 19.76
CA LEU A 9 -3.61 -3.56 19.69
C LEU A 9 -4.69 -3.33 20.79
N SER A 10 -5.91 -3.02 20.38
CA SER A 10 -7.06 -2.99 21.29
C SER A 10 -7.82 -4.31 21.20
N LEU A 11 -7.86 -5.02 22.33
CA LEU A 11 -8.71 -6.20 22.50
C LEU A 11 -10.18 -5.78 22.46
N LEU A 12 -10.97 -6.37 21.57
CA LEU A 12 -12.42 -6.26 21.57
C LEU A 12 -13.00 -7.14 22.68
N VAL A 13 -13.71 -6.52 23.61
CA VAL A 13 -14.64 -7.21 24.52
C VAL A 13 -16.01 -7.19 23.84
N VAL A 14 -16.51 -8.37 23.51
CA VAL A 14 -17.86 -8.56 22.97
C VAL A 14 -18.89 -8.35 24.09
N GLY A 15 -19.60 -7.25 24.02
CA GLY A 15 -20.80 -6.99 24.82
C GLY A 15 -22.05 -7.30 24.01
N VAL A 16 -22.81 -8.35 24.42
CA VAL A 16 -24.14 -8.66 23.89
C VAL A 16 -25.14 -7.66 24.48
N GLY A 17 -25.88 -6.96 23.63
CA GLY A 17 -26.94 -6.04 24.06
C GLY A 17 -27.99 -5.78 22.99
N CYS A 18 -29.09 -6.42 23.15
CA CYS A 18 -30.49 -6.24 22.70
C CYS A 18 -30.88 -5.13 21.69
N GLY A 19 -31.47 -5.57 20.60
CA GLY A 19 -32.75 -5.24 19.99
C GLY A 19 -33.19 -3.77 19.89
N GLY A 20 -33.10 -3.22 18.68
CA GLY A 20 -33.94 -2.11 18.23
C GLY A 20 -34.27 -2.31 16.77
N ALA A 21 -35.58 -2.41 16.46
CA ALA A 21 -36.10 -2.64 15.12
C ALA A 21 -35.75 -1.49 14.19
N LEU A 22 -35.21 -1.84 13.01
CA LEU A 22 -35.03 -0.94 11.88
C LEU A 22 -36.37 -0.71 11.16
N PRO A 23 -36.59 0.44 10.52
CA PRO A 23 -37.78 0.69 9.70
C PRO A 23 -37.77 -0.22 8.46
N GLU A 24 -38.95 -0.75 8.12
CA GLU A 24 -39.18 -1.57 6.94
C GLU A 24 -38.78 -0.83 5.66
N GLU A 25 -37.79 -1.37 4.97
CA GLU A 25 -37.47 -0.99 3.60
C GLU A 25 -38.43 -1.69 2.63
N GLN A 26 -38.98 -0.92 1.72
CA GLN A 26 -39.90 -1.39 0.69
C GLN A 26 -39.16 -2.37 -0.23
N THR A 27 -39.70 -3.59 -0.34
CA THR A 27 -39.28 -4.60 -1.29
C THR A 27 -39.47 -4.11 -2.71
N GLU A 28 -38.40 -3.80 -3.42
CA GLU A 28 -38.44 -3.71 -4.88
C GLU A 28 -38.45 -5.11 -5.50
N ALA A 29 -39.48 -5.34 -6.25
CA ALA A 29 -39.74 -6.57 -6.98
C ALA A 29 -38.87 -6.66 -8.25
N GLY A 30 -38.33 -7.85 -8.50
CA GLY A 30 -38.01 -8.34 -9.84
C GLY A 30 -36.67 -7.89 -10.41
N LEU A 31 -35.62 -8.67 -10.12
CA LEU A 31 -34.42 -8.67 -10.97
C LEU A 31 -34.80 -9.18 -12.38
N ALA A 32 -34.92 -8.23 -13.32
CA ALA A 32 -34.94 -8.56 -14.72
C ALA A 32 -33.60 -9.22 -15.08
N GLN A 33 -33.64 -10.35 -15.78
CA GLN A 33 -32.47 -10.94 -16.42
C GLN A 33 -31.81 -9.88 -17.33
N GLU A 34 -30.58 -9.47 -16.96
CA GLU A 34 -29.81 -8.57 -17.81
C GLU A 34 -29.45 -9.27 -19.13
N PRO A 35 -29.41 -8.53 -20.26
CA PRO A 35 -28.97 -9.08 -21.53
C PRO A 35 -27.51 -9.53 -21.40
N THR A 36 -27.19 -10.71 -21.92
CA THR A 36 -25.84 -11.27 -22.05
C THR A 36 -24.93 -10.26 -22.74
N SER A 37 -24.16 -9.52 -21.96
CA SER A 37 -23.17 -8.59 -22.49
C SER A 37 -21.97 -9.36 -23.05
N ALA A 38 -21.43 -8.89 -24.17
CA ALA A 38 -20.17 -9.40 -24.72
C ALA A 38 -19.07 -9.35 -23.64
N PRO A 39 -18.06 -10.25 -23.67
CA PRO A 39 -16.99 -10.26 -22.68
C PRO A 39 -16.27 -8.91 -22.63
N GLU A 40 -16.16 -8.35 -21.43
CA GLU A 40 -15.54 -7.04 -21.21
C GLU A 40 -14.01 -7.16 -21.17
N VAL A 41 -13.33 -6.39 -22.03
CA VAL A 41 -11.88 -6.37 -22.17
C VAL A 41 -11.32 -5.05 -21.60
N THR A 42 -10.22 -5.13 -20.85
CA THR A 42 -9.47 -3.96 -20.38
C THR A 42 -8.73 -3.24 -21.51
N ALA A 43 -8.20 -2.04 -21.26
CA ALA A 43 -7.37 -1.31 -22.22
C ALA A 43 -6.10 -2.09 -22.64
N GLU A 44 -5.58 -2.98 -21.78
CA GLU A 44 -4.50 -3.91 -22.12
C GLU A 44 -5.00 -5.21 -22.78
N GLY A 45 -6.28 -5.31 -23.13
CA GLY A 45 -6.87 -6.53 -23.63
C GLY A 45 -7.07 -7.63 -22.58
N LEU A 46 -6.97 -7.30 -21.29
CA LEU A 46 -7.21 -8.23 -20.20
C LEU A 46 -8.70 -8.40 -19.92
N CYS A 47 -9.12 -9.63 -19.70
CA CYS A 47 -10.46 -9.98 -19.28
C CYS A 47 -10.61 -9.93 -17.77
N LEU A 48 -11.84 -9.67 -17.30
CA LEU A 48 -12.14 -9.81 -15.87
C LEU A 48 -11.90 -11.25 -15.41
N PRO A 49 -11.09 -11.49 -14.38
CA PRO A 49 -10.85 -12.81 -13.82
C PRO A 49 -12.14 -13.46 -13.31
N THR A 50 -12.18 -14.78 -13.29
CA THR A 50 -13.33 -15.57 -12.83
C THR A 50 -13.07 -16.23 -11.48
N ALA A 51 -14.14 -16.61 -10.77
CA ALA A 51 -14.05 -17.38 -9.55
C ALA A 51 -13.35 -18.73 -9.75
N ALA A 52 -13.59 -19.40 -10.89
CA ALA A 52 -12.94 -20.66 -11.26
C ALA A 52 -11.43 -20.49 -11.52
N GLY A 53 -11.02 -19.35 -12.11
CA GLY A 53 -9.61 -19.01 -12.32
C GLY A 53 -8.89 -18.52 -11.06
N THR A 54 -9.60 -18.36 -9.94
CA THR A 54 -9.07 -17.92 -8.65
C THR A 54 -8.97 -19.10 -7.70
N GLN A 55 -7.75 -19.45 -7.31
CA GLN A 55 -7.47 -20.67 -6.55
C GLN A 55 -6.42 -20.46 -5.46
N ARG A 56 -6.52 -21.23 -4.38
CA ARG A 56 -5.45 -21.39 -3.41
C ARG A 56 -4.27 -22.06 -4.11
N VAL A 57 -3.11 -21.41 -4.08
CA VAL A 57 -1.88 -21.92 -4.72
C VAL A 57 -1.33 -23.09 -3.89
N LYS A 58 -1.27 -22.89 -2.57
CA LYS A 58 -0.77 -23.89 -1.62
C LYS A 58 -1.31 -23.63 -0.22
N THR A 59 -1.56 -24.70 0.53
CA THR A 59 -1.72 -24.65 1.98
C THR A 59 -0.33 -24.61 2.61
N ILE A 60 0.07 -23.42 3.09
CA ILE A 60 1.40 -23.17 3.66
C ILE A 60 1.35 -23.26 5.19
N LEU A 61 0.34 -22.63 5.78
CA LEU A 61 0.08 -22.69 7.21
C LEU A 61 -0.91 -23.81 7.51
N PRO A 62 -0.64 -24.63 8.54
CA PRO A 62 -1.60 -25.63 8.99
C PRO A 62 -2.89 -24.94 9.50
N PRO A 63 -4.01 -25.67 9.64
CA PRO A 63 -5.21 -25.11 10.26
C PRO A 63 -4.91 -24.51 11.63
N SER A 64 -5.47 -23.33 11.92
CA SER A 64 -5.28 -22.67 13.22
C SER A 64 -6.17 -23.30 14.28
N GLU A 65 -5.61 -23.57 15.44
CA GLU A 65 -6.36 -24.11 16.60
C GLU A 65 -7.10 -23.01 17.39
N ILE A 66 -6.77 -21.73 17.13
CA ILE A 66 -7.21 -20.58 17.97
C ILE A 66 -8.45 -19.89 17.40
N GLY A 67 -8.79 -20.10 16.14
CA GLY A 67 -10.02 -19.57 15.53
C GLY A 67 -10.08 -18.04 15.35
N ILE A 68 -8.97 -17.31 15.51
CA ILE A 68 -8.89 -15.86 15.35
C ILE A 68 -7.88 -15.50 14.26
N PRO A 69 -8.27 -14.71 13.24
CA PRO A 69 -7.36 -14.23 12.21
C PRO A 69 -6.19 -13.42 12.81
N ARG A 70 -4.95 -13.73 12.41
CA ARG A 70 -3.75 -13.02 12.86
C ARG A 70 -3.08 -12.31 11.69
N PHE A 71 -3.36 -11.02 11.55
CA PHE A 71 -3.00 -10.20 10.39
C PHE A 71 -1.51 -10.07 10.06
N ALA A 72 -0.60 -10.41 10.94
CA ALA A 72 0.85 -10.36 10.67
C ALA A 72 1.45 -11.72 10.25
N MET A 73 0.60 -12.77 10.20
CA MET A 73 1.03 -14.13 9.93
C MET A 73 0.54 -14.58 8.56
N GLY A 74 1.34 -15.38 7.88
CA GLY A 74 0.99 -15.88 6.55
C GLY A 74 1.92 -15.36 5.45
N PRO A 75 1.57 -15.63 4.19
CA PRO A 75 2.29 -15.13 3.03
C PRO A 75 2.15 -13.62 2.88
N GLY A 76 3.26 -12.91 2.66
CA GLY A 76 3.25 -11.46 2.46
C GLY A 76 4.59 -10.93 1.97
N GLY A 77 4.66 -9.61 1.68
CA GLY A 77 5.86 -8.99 1.15
C GLY A 77 6.21 -9.52 -0.25
N PHE A 78 5.22 -9.62 -1.12
CA PHE A 78 5.37 -10.19 -2.46
C PHE A 78 6.33 -9.38 -3.34
N VAL A 79 7.24 -10.07 -4.01
CA VAL A 79 8.19 -9.46 -4.93
C VAL A 79 8.47 -10.37 -6.12
N ASP A 80 8.61 -9.79 -7.30
CA ASP A 80 9.13 -10.50 -8.46
C ASP A 80 10.66 -10.49 -8.42
N PHE A 81 11.25 -11.67 -8.34
CA PHE A 81 12.68 -11.83 -8.46
C PHE A 81 13.00 -12.84 -9.57
N LYS A 82 13.60 -12.34 -10.65
CA LYS A 82 13.94 -13.13 -11.85
C LYS A 82 12.76 -13.92 -12.45
N GLY A 83 11.58 -13.28 -12.50
CA GLY A 83 10.38 -13.89 -13.05
C GLY A 83 9.70 -14.93 -12.16
N THR A 84 10.11 -15.06 -10.90
CA THR A 84 9.50 -15.95 -9.91
C THR A 84 9.02 -15.13 -8.71
N LEU A 85 7.80 -15.40 -8.25
CA LEU A 85 7.28 -14.78 -7.03
C LEU A 85 8.11 -15.23 -5.84
N HIS A 86 8.59 -14.30 -5.03
CA HIS A 86 9.18 -14.55 -3.71
C HIS A 86 8.37 -13.83 -2.65
N PHE A 87 8.32 -14.41 -1.44
CA PHE A 87 7.52 -13.85 -0.36
C PHE A 87 7.99 -14.36 1.01
N ALA A 88 7.62 -13.61 2.04
CA ALA A 88 7.82 -14.00 3.42
C ALA A 88 6.65 -14.84 3.92
N VAL A 89 6.92 -15.79 4.83
CA VAL A 89 5.91 -16.43 5.66
C VAL A 89 6.36 -16.33 7.11
N ASN A 90 5.54 -15.67 7.91
CA ASN A 90 5.76 -15.55 9.35
C ASN A 90 4.79 -16.50 10.06
N TYR A 91 5.34 -17.44 10.86
CA TYR A 91 4.57 -18.47 11.56
C TYR A 91 4.29 -18.05 13.00
N GLU A 92 3.16 -18.53 13.55
CA GLU A 92 2.75 -18.23 14.93
C GLU A 92 3.77 -18.71 15.99
N ASP A 93 4.46 -19.81 15.71
CA ASP A 93 5.46 -20.38 16.60
C ASP A 93 6.80 -19.64 16.61
N GLY A 94 6.86 -18.50 15.92
CA GLY A 94 8.05 -17.66 15.84
C GLY A 94 9.01 -18.04 14.72
N ARG A 95 8.80 -19.14 14.02
CA ARG A 95 9.59 -19.46 12.81
C ARG A 95 9.28 -18.46 11.70
N ARG A 96 10.22 -18.30 10.76
CA ARG A 96 10.08 -17.47 9.57
C ARG A 96 10.53 -18.24 8.34
N GLY A 97 10.02 -17.92 7.18
CA GLY A 97 10.38 -18.59 5.94
C GLY A 97 10.45 -17.62 4.76
N LEU A 98 11.53 -17.72 4.00
CA LEU A 98 11.58 -17.18 2.64
C LEU A 98 11.03 -18.25 1.71
N TRP A 99 10.01 -17.92 0.93
CA TRP A 99 9.34 -18.81 0.00
C TRP A 99 9.40 -18.28 -1.42
N ARG A 100 9.20 -19.18 -2.39
CA ARG A 100 9.00 -18.86 -3.80
C ARG A 100 7.83 -19.63 -4.39
N SER A 101 7.24 -19.10 -5.47
CA SER A 101 6.13 -19.75 -6.19
C SER A 101 6.18 -19.50 -7.68
N THR A 102 5.86 -20.53 -8.46
CA THR A 102 5.56 -20.43 -9.90
C THR A 102 4.05 -20.42 -10.18
N GLY A 103 3.23 -20.26 -9.13
CA GLY A 103 1.77 -20.25 -9.22
C GLY A 103 1.11 -21.62 -9.18
N THR A 104 1.85 -22.67 -8.82
CA THR A 104 1.35 -24.04 -8.64
C THR A 104 1.76 -24.59 -7.26
N ASP A 105 1.02 -25.58 -6.75
CA ASP A 105 1.37 -26.20 -5.46
C ASP A 105 2.78 -26.80 -5.47
N ALA A 106 3.11 -27.60 -6.48
CA ALA A 106 4.45 -28.20 -6.62
C ALA A 106 5.56 -27.17 -6.82
N GLY A 107 5.26 -26.06 -7.49
CA GLY A 107 6.19 -24.96 -7.74
C GLY A 107 6.29 -23.96 -6.60
N THR A 108 5.54 -24.17 -5.50
CA THR A 108 5.57 -23.32 -4.30
C THR A 108 6.37 -24.02 -3.21
N THR A 109 7.58 -23.51 -2.94
CA THR A 109 8.55 -24.15 -2.05
C THR A 109 9.25 -23.16 -1.15
N GLN A 110 9.64 -23.61 0.05
CA GLN A 110 10.46 -22.82 0.95
C GLN A 110 11.90 -22.77 0.45
N VAL A 111 12.42 -21.55 0.29
CA VAL A 111 13.84 -21.30 -0.08
C VAL A 111 14.72 -21.47 1.15
N LYS A 112 14.33 -20.83 2.27
CA LYS A 112 15.05 -20.92 3.55
C LYS A 112 14.11 -20.74 4.72
N GLY A 113 14.27 -21.60 5.74
CA GLY A 113 13.63 -21.46 7.03
C GLY A 113 14.56 -20.79 8.04
N PHE A 114 13.98 -20.00 8.93
CA PHE A 114 14.64 -19.35 10.07
C PHE A 114 13.96 -19.85 11.34
N PRO A 115 14.72 -20.32 12.33
CA PRO A 115 14.17 -20.78 13.60
C PRO A 115 13.55 -19.61 14.39
N ALA A 116 12.71 -19.95 15.35
CA ALA A 116 12.19 -18.96 16.29
C ALA A 116 13.34 -18.42 17.16
N THR A 117 13.46 -17.12 17.27
CA THR A 117 14.51 -16.45 18.07
C THR A 117 13.97 -15.89 19.40
N GLY A 118 12.63 -15.88 19.58
CA GLY A 118 12.00 -15.27 20.74
C GLY A 118 11.91 -13.73 20.70
N SER A 119 12.55 -13.08 19.71
CA SER A 119 12.55 -11.60 19.59
C SER A 119 11.22 -11.04 19.08
N GLY A 120 10.36 -11.86 18.47
CA GLY A 120 9.16 -11.41 17.79
C GLY A 120 9.41 -10.75 16.42
N SER A 121 10.66 -10.56 16.01
CA SER A 121 11.01 -9.93 14.74
C SER A 121 10.56 -10.75 13.54
N LEU A 122 10.06 -10.08 12.49
CA LEU A 122 9.50 -10.69 11.29
C LEU A 122 10.56 -10.76 10.17
N LEU A 123 10.38 -11.74 9.27
CA LEU A 123 10.99 -11.67 7.96
C LEU A 123 10.21 -10.65 7.13
N SER A 124 10.88 -9.60 6.66
CA SER A 124 10.22 -8.44 6.07
C SER A 124 11.10 -7.71 5.05
N GLN A 125 10.53 -6.70 4.42
CA GLN A 125 11.20 -5.78 3.50
C GLN A 125 11.90 -6.45 2.32
N LEU A 126 11.26 -7.49 1.73
CA LEU A 126 11.80 -8.15 0.55
C LEU A 126 12.01 -7.13 -0.58
N THR A 127 13.24 -7.02 -1.06
CA THR A 127 13.63 -6.05 -2.08
C THR A 127 14.50 -6.72 -3.13
N ALA A 128 14.00 -6.79 -4.36
CA ALA A 128 14.73 -7.38 -5.49
C ALA A 128 15.57 -6.32 -6.22
N THR A 129 16.84 -6.63 -6.42
CA THR A 129 17.69 -6.05 -7.44
C THR A 129 17.72 -6.99 -8.67
N PRO A 130 18.29 -6.62 -9.80
CA PRO A 130 18.35 -7.53 -10.96
C PRO A 130 19.02 -8.89 -10.67
N THR A 131 19.92 -8.97 -9.70
CA THR A 131 20.73 -10.17 -9.44
C THR A 131 20.49 -10.79 -8.08
N GLN A 132 19.98 -10.05 -7.10
CA GLN A 132 19.88 -10.44 -5.69
C GLN A 132 18.55 -10.02 -5.09
N LEU A 133 18.08 -10.84 -4.16
CA LEU A 133 16.93 -10.56 -3.30
C LEU A 133 17.44 -10.25 -1.90
N PHE A 134 17.19 -9.04 -1.42
CA PHE A 134 17.52 -8.61 -0.07
C PHE A 134 16.29 -8.64 0.82
N PHE A 135 16.49 -8.85 2.10
CA PHE A 135 15.41 -8.82 3.11
C PHE A 135 15.99 -8.72 4.51
N GLN A 136 15.13 -8.41 5.47
CA GLN A 136 15.46 -8.46 6.88
C GLN A 136 14.93 -9.75 7.49
N ALA A 137 15.75 -10.45 8.26
CA ALA A 137 15.33 -11.66 8.97
C ALA A 137 16.05 -11.81 10.31
N PRO A 138 15.38 -12.41 11.32
CA PRO A 138 15.96 -12.63 12.62
C PRO A 138 16.93 -13.85 12.63
N ASP A 139 17.99 -13.71 13.42
CA ASP A 139 18.98 -14.74 13.73
C ASP A 139 19.27 -14.70 15.23
N ALA A 140 19.37 -15.86 15.88
CA ALA A 140 19.56 -15.93 17.33
C ALA A 140 20.91 -15.35 17.81
N ALA A 141 21.93 -15.32 16.93
CA ALA A 141 23.25 -14.82 17.27
C ALA A 141 23.45 -13.34 16.94
N HIS A 142 22.68 -12.81 15.98
CA HIS A 142 22.93 -11.49 15.38
C HIS A 142 21.70 -10.55 15.44
N GLY A 143 20.57 -10.99 16.03
CA GLY A 143 19.34 -10.20 16.00
C GLY A 143 18.70 -10.18 14.60
N SER A 144 17.93 -9.15 14.30
CA SER A 144 17.27 -8.95 13.01
C SER A 144 18.18 -8.14 12.08
N GLU A 145 18.73 -8.78 11.06
CA GLU A 145 19.80 -8.28 10.22
C GLU A 145 19.50 -8.33 8.73
N LEU A 146 20.43 -7.78 7.91
CA LEU A 146 20.35 -7.79 6.46
C LEU A 146 20.78 -9.16 5.90
N TRP A 147 19.89 -9.80 5.17
CA TRP A 147 20.11 -11.05 4.44
C TRP A 147 20.05 -10.84 2.93
N VAL A 148 20.66 -11.75 2.20
CA VAL A 148 20.62 -11.79 0.74
C VAL A 148 20.39 -13.20 0.24
N SER A 149 19.68 -13.32 -0.89
CA SER A 149 19.43 -14.59 -1.59
C SER A 149 19.62 -14.43 -3.09
N ASP A 150 20.09 -15.47 -3.75
CA ASP A 150 20.05 -15.62 -5.21
C ASP A 150 18.82 -16.39 -5.72
N GLY A 151 17.90 -16.74 -4.79
CA GLY A 151 16.71 -17.56 -4.99
C GLY A 151 16.91 -19.04 -4.63
N THR A 152 18.11 -19.41 -4.13
CA THR A 152 18.43 -20.78 -3.68
C THR A 152 18.70 -20.82 -2.16
N THR A 153 18.57 -22.01 -1.57
CA THR A 153 18.91 -22.23 -0.15
C THR A 153 20.41 -21.95 0.12
N ALA A 154 21.29 -22.43 -0.77
CA ALA A 154 22.73 -22.25 -0.62
C ALA A 154 23.19 -20.80 -0.79
N GLY A 155 22.53 -20.05 -1.69
CA GLY A 155 22.81 -18.63 -1.92
C GLY A 155 22.12 -17.69 -0.93
N THR A 156 21.34 -18.23 0.03
CA THR A 156 20.65 -17.42 1.05
C THR A 156 21.49 -17.35 2.32
N ARG A 157 22.01 -16.16 2.64
CA ARG A 157 22.96 -15.94 3.72
C ARG A 157 22.83 -14.57 4.37
N LEU A 158 23.30 -14.44 5.61
CA LEU A 158 23.54 -13.17 6.27
C LEU A 158 24.53 -12.35 5.45
N VAL A 159 24.25 -11.07 5.22
CA VAL A 159 25.16 -10.15 4.53
C VAL A 159 26.17 -9.60 5.52
N LYS A 160 25.69 -9.04 6.60
CA LYS A 160 26.49 -8.39 7.63
C LYS A 160 25.67 -8.23 8.90
N ASP A 161 26.33 -8.48 10.01
CA ASP A 161 25.89 -8.03 11.32
C ASP A 161 26.20 -6.53 11.43
N VAL A 162 25.19 -5.67 11.22
CA VAL A 162 25.35 -4.21 11.14
C VAL A 162 25.41 -3.60 12.55
N THR A 163 24.75 -4.24 13.51
CA THR A 163 24.87 -3.93 14.96
C THR A 163 25.44 -5.17 15.65
N PRO A 164 26.76 -5.26 15.83
CA PRO A 164 27.39 -6.48 16.33
C PRO A 164 26.77 -7.00 17.63
N GLY A 165 26.32 -8.27 17.61
CA GLY A 165 25.71 -8.94 18.76
C GLY A 165 24.25 -9.36 18.51
N PRO A 166 23.52 -9.73 19.57
CA PRO A 166 22.15 -10.25 19.44
C PRO A 166 21.07 -9.16 19.27
N GLU A 167 21.45 -7.89 19.25
CA GLU A 167 20.54 -6.77 19.12
C GLU A 167 20.12 -6.55 17.65
N ASP A 168 18.87 -6.18 17.42
CA ASP A 168 18.34 -5.87 16.10
C ASP A 168 18.99 -4.61 15.50
N SER A 169 19.28 -4.61 14.21
CA SER A 169 19.88 -3.45 13.53
C SER A 169 18.88 -2.35 13.16
N TYR A 170 17.57 -2.57 13.33
CA TYR A 170 16.52 -1.60 12.98
C TYR A 170 16.71 -1.00 11.58
N LEU A 171 16.83 -1.89 10.59
CA LEU A 171 16.96 -1.50 9.20
C LEU A 171 15.58 -1.15 8.64
N THR A 172 15.48 -0.04 7.90
CA THR A 172 14.24 0.43 7.33
C THR A 172 14.41 0.83 5.87
N HIS A 173 13.31 0.78 5.10
CA HIS A 173 13.22 1.27 3.73
C HIS A 173 14.26 0.68 2.79
N LEU A 174 14.40 -0.66 2.81
CA LEU A 174 15.22 -1.38 1.86
C LEU A 174 14.74 -1.11 0.44
N THR A 175 15.57 -0.46 -0.38
CA THR A 175 15.22 -0.01 -1.72
C THR A 175 16.32 -0.33 -2.72
N ALA A 176 15.95 -0.89 -3.88
CA ALA A 176 16.90 -1.16 -4.95
C ALA A 176 17.24 0.12 -5.72
N ALA A 177 18.51 0.50 -5.72
CA ALA A 177 19.11 1.55 -6.54
C ALA A 177 19.97 0.89 -7.64
N GLY A 178 19.34 0.49 -8.74
CA GLY A 178 19.97 -0.35 -9.76
C GLY A 178 20.33 -1.73 -9.22
N SER A 179 21.61 -2.10 -9.27
CA SER A 179 22.14 -3.36 -8.72
C SER A 179 22.54 -3.27 -7.24
N THR A 180 22.46 -2.09 -6.65
CA THR A 180 22.83 -1.83 -5.26
C THR A 180 21.56 -1.68 -4.41
N LEU A 181 21.56 -2.23 -3.19
CA LEU A 181 20.56 -1.92 -2.18
C LEU A 181 20.97 -0.64 -1.47
N VAL A 182 20.01 0.23 -1.17
CA VAL A 182 20.12 1.33 -0.19
C VAL A 182 19.10 1.10 0.92
N PHE A 183 19.44 1.50 2.14
CA PHE A 183 18.57 1.34 3.30
C PHE A 183 18.97 2.32 4.40
N PHE A 184 18.07 2.54 5.34
CA PHE A 184 18.38 3.32 6.53
C PHE A 184 18.61 2.38 7.73
N LYS A 185 19.51 2.79 8.60
CA LYS A 185 19.65 2.26 9.95
C LYS A 185 19.20 3.33 10.93
N GLU A 186 18.28 2.96 11.80
CA GLU A 186 17.78 3.82 12.86
C GLU A 186 18.32 3.34 14.21
N THR A 187 18.89 4.25 15.00
CA THR A 187 19.38 3.92 16.33
C THR A 187 18.76 4.88 17.33
N TYR A 188 17.86 4.35 18.15
CA TYR A 188 17.24 5.13 19.22
C TYR A 188 18.14 5.20 20.46
N ASP A 189 18.44 6.42 20.90
CA ASP A 189 19.14 6.68 22.15
C ASP A 189 18.12 7.06 23.22
N ALA A 190 17.86 6.12 24.14
CA ALA A 190 16.90 6.30 25.22
C ALA A 190 17.36 7.32 26.29
N THR A 191 18.64 7.69 26.30
CA THR A 191 19.17 8.65 27.28
C THR A 191 18.85 10.09 26.92
N VAL A 192 18.78 10.38 25.62
CA VAL A 192 18.50 11.71 25.06
C VAL A 192 17.20 11.75 24.26
N PHE A 193 16.47 10.63 24.18
CA PHE A 193 15.19 10.48 23.49
C PHE A 193 15.22 10.91 22.02
N THR A 194 16.33 10.60 21.32
CA THR A 194 16.52 10.94 19.91
C THR A 194 16.82 9.69 19.10
N THR A 195 16.51 9.75 17.79
CA THR A 195 16.85 8.71 16.82
C THR A 195 17.96 9.21 15.92
N ARG A 196 19.02 8.45 15.77
CA ARG A 196 20.08 8.67 14.80
C ARG A 196 19.71 7.98 13.51
N TYR A 197 19.83 8.68 12.39
CA TYR A 197 19.52 8.19 11.05
C TYR A 197 20.80 8.06 10.22
N GLU A 198 21.05 6.87 9.73
CA GLU A 198 22.20 6.56 8.88
C GLU A 198 21.72 5.95 7.58
N LEU A 199 22.17 6.49 6.44
CA LEU A 199 21.94 5.90 5.12
C LEU A 199 23.09 4.94 4.80
N TRP A 200 22.74 3.70 4.45
CA TRP A 200 23.65 2.62 4.12
C TRP A 200 23.41 2.12 2.70
N LYS A 201 24.40 1.43 2.14
CA LYS A 201 24.28 0.65 0.92
C LYS A 201 24.81 -0.76 1.09
N SER A 202 24.41 -1.67 0.19
CA SER A 202 24.94 -3.03 0.10
C SER A 202 24.99 -3.53 -1.34
N ASP A 203 26.04 -4.23 -1.69
CA ASP A 203 26.16 -5.03 -2.90
C ASP A 203 25.93 -6.54 -2.64
N GLY A 204 25.45 -6.87 -1.44
CA GLY A 204 25.25 -8.25 -0.98
C GLY A 204 26.49 -8.88 -0.35
N THR A 205 27.61 -8.15 -0.19
CA THR A 205 28.80 -8.59 0.54
C THR A 205 28.99 -7.80 1.83
N ALA A 206 29.67 -8.38 2.83
CA ALA A 206 29.96 -7.68 4.07
C ALA A 206 30.87 -6.46 3.84
N ALA A 207 31.83 -6.55 2.90
CA ALA A 207 32.75 -5.47 2.55
C ALA A 207 32.04 -4.34 1.79
N GLY A 208 31.08 -4.66 0.91
CA GLY A 208 30.30 -3.70 0.15
C GLY A 208 29.09 -3.14 0.91
N THR A 209 28.85 -3.64 2.14
CA THR A 209 27.81 -3.10 3.04
C THR A 209 28.43 -2.02 3.91
N VAL A 210 28.24 -0.77 3.52
CA VAL A 210 28.88 0.40 4.12
C VAL A 210 27.93 1.58 4.28
N ARG A 211 28.20 2.40 5.29
CA ARG A 211 27.47 3.66 5.51
C ARG A 211 27.85 4.67 4.45
N LEU A 212 26.84 5.22 3.78
CA LEU A 212 26.98 6.32 2.80
C LEU A 212 26.97 7.68 3.49
N ARG A 213 26.05 7.87 4.43
CA ARG A 213 25.87 9.14 5.11
C ARG A 213 25.30 8.95 6.50
N ASP A 214 25.74 9.80 7.40
CA ASP A 214 25.22 9.96 8.75
C ASP A 214 24.49 11.31 8.82
N PHE A 215 23.21 11.28 9.13
CA PHE A 215 22.39 12.48 9.30
C PHE A 215 22.36 12.96 10.75
N GLY A 216 22.84 12.13 11.70
CA GLY A 216 22.85 12.45 13.13
C GLY A 216 21.50 12.31 13.80
N THR A 217 21.32 13.03 14.90
CA THR A 217 20.14 12.96 15.78
C THR A 217 19.30 14.23 15.80
N SER A 218 19.75 15.30 15.11
CA SER A 218 19.06 16.60 15.06
C SER A 218 18.14 16.72 13.83
N VAL A 219 17.78 15.60 13.24
CA VAL A 219 16.92 15.52 12.07
C VAL A 219 15.86 14.44 12.28
N ASP A 220 14.79 14.57 11.49
CA ASP A 220 13.82 13.51 11.24
C ASP A 220 13.90 13.15 9.76
N VAL A 221 13.88 11.87 9.43
CA VAL A 221 13.91 11.40 8.05
C VAL A 221 12.58 10.75 7.71
N SER A 222 11.90 11.33 6.72
CA SER A 222 10.65 10.79 6.21
C SER A 222 10.90 10.04 4.91
N TYR A 223 10.53 8.77 4.95
CA TYR A 223 10.65 7.86 3.82
C TYR A 223 9.30 7.77 3.15
N LEU A 224 9.24 8.10 1.89
CA LEU A 224 7.97 8.16 1.19
C LEU A 224 7.98 7.30 -0.07
N ASP A 225 8.67 6.16 -0.04
CA ASP A 225 8.74 5.13 -1.09
C ASP A 225 8.82 5.69 -2.52
N ALA A 226 9.38 6.90 -2.65
CA ALA A 226 9.47 7.61 -3.91
C ALA A 226 10.72 7.17 -4.67
N LYS A 227 10.54 6.22 -5.58
CA LYS A 227 11.61 5.75 -6.46
C LYS A 227 11.48 6.39 -7.83
N GLN A 228 12.54 7.06 -8.30
CA GLN A 228 12.64 7.58 -9.65
C GLN A 228 13.80 6.90 -10.40
N GLY A 229 13.46 6.00 -11.32
CA GLY A 229 14.47 5.17 -11.98
C GLY A 229 15.28 4.37 -10.96
N ASN A 230 16.60 4.63 -10.91
CA ASN A 230 17.51 4.00 -9.95
C ASN A 230 17.79 4.85 -8.70
N ALA A 231 17.09 5.95 -8.50
CA ALA A 231 17.28 6.82 -7.34
C ALA A 231 16.11 6.71 -6.35
N LEU A 232 16.41 6.68 -5.07
CA LEU A 232 15.47 6.87 -3.97
C LEU A 232 15.39 8.35 -3.64
N LEU A 233 14.18 8.88 -3.48
CA LEU A 233 13.90 10.18 -2.91
C LEU A 233 13.47 10.04 -1.46
N PHE A 234 13.89 10.95 -0.61
CA PHE A 234 13.51 11.00 0.80
C PHE A 234 13.60 12.43 1.32
N PHE A 235 12.97 12.69 2.46
CA PHE A 235 12.98 14.00 3.08
C PHE A 235 13.78 13.97 4.37
N VAL A 236 14.56 15.01 4.57
CA VAL A 236 15.26 15.28 5.82
C VAL A 236 14.73 16.59 6.38
N ARG A 237 14.15 16.52 7.57
CA ARG A 237 13.63 17.66 8.31
C ARG A 237 14.56 17.94 9.50
N GLU A 238 15.13 19.13 9.54
CA GLU A 238 15.85 19.62 10.71
C GLU A 238 14.86 19.89 11.84
N LEU A 239 15.16 19.49 13.08
CA LEU A 239 14.24 19.63 14.22
C LEU A 239 13.84 21.08 14.51
N GLU A 240 14.75 22.03 14.20
CA GLU A 240 14.53 23.47 14.37
C GLU A 240 14.68 24.22 13.02
N GLY A 241 14.52 23.53 11.91
CA GLY A 241 14.82 24.06 10.59
C GLY A 241 13.87 23.60 9.50
N ALA A 242 14.31 23.79 8.26
CA ALA A 242 13.52 23.50 7.09
C ALA A 242 13.56 22.01 6.71
N THR A 243 12.52 21.59 6.01
CA THR A 243 12.47 20.31 5.30
C THR A 243 13.24 20.41 3.99
N SER A 244 14.04 19.40 3.69
CA SER A 244 14.81 19.29 2.46
C SER A 244 14.48 17.97 1.74
N LEU A 245 14.35 18.04 0.41
CA LEU A 245 14.28 16.87 -0.44
C LEU A 245 15.70 16.40 -0.75
N TRP A 246 15.95 15.11 -0.58
CA TRP A 246 17.19 14.40 -0.87
C TRP A 246 16.98 13.30 -1.90
N ARG A 247 18.05 12.93 -2.56
CA ARG A 247 18.08 11.74 -3.42
C ARG A 247 19.35 10.93 -3.16
N THR A 248 19.27 9.63 -3.43
CA THR A 248 20.46 8.76 -3.50
C THR A 248 20.31 7.74 -4.63
N ASP A 249 21.38 7.46 -5.34
CA ASP A 249 21.52 6.38 -6.31
C ASP A 249 22.40 5.22 -5.78
N GLY A 250 22.66 5.21 -4.46
CA GLY A 250 23.54 4.23 -3.82
C GLY A 250 25.04 4.60 -3.89
N THR A 251 25.39 5.79 -4.39
CA THR A 251 26.77 6.30 -4.35
C THR A 251 26.87 7.51 -3.42
N ALA A 252 28.07 7.76 -2.89
CA ALA A 252 28.33 8.96 -2.09
C ALA A 252 28.14 10.24 -2.89
N ALA A 253 28.56 10.25 -4.17
CA ALA A 253 28.41 11.39 -5.07
C ALA A 253 26.96 11.64 -5.49
N GLY A 254 26.14 10.57 -5.62
CA GLY A 254 24.71 10.66 -5.96
C GLY A 254 23.79 10.83 -4.75
N THR A 255 24.35 10.83 -3.52
CA THR A 255 23.62 11.12 -2.29
C THR A 255 23.69 12.59 -1.97
N VAL A 256 22.72 13.36 -2.47
CA VAL A 256 22.73 14.82 -2.46
C VAL A 256 21.40 15.40 -2.03
N GLN A 257 21.46 16.58 -1.42
CA GLN A 257 20.30 17.43 -1.21
C GLN A 257 19.85 17.99 -2.56
N VAL A 258 18.62 17.68 -2.96
CA VAL A 258 18.02 18.16 -4.21
C VAL A 258 17.57 19.60 -4.05
N LYS A 259 16.81 19.86 -2.97
CA LYS A 259 16.25 21.18 -2.72
C LYS A 259 15.87 21.35 -1.26
N ARG A 260 16.15 22.53 -0.70
CA ARG A 260 15.54 23.01 0.52
C ARG A 260 14.15 23.55 0.17
N LEU A 261 13.14 23.07 0.86
CA LEU A 261 11.74 23.39 0.55
C LEU A 261 11.24 24.51 1.45
N ASP A 262 11.91 25.57 1.63
CA ASP A 262 11.65 26.82 2.40
C ASP A 262 10.33 26.84 3.24
N ALA A 263 10.02 25.73 3.83
CA ALA A 263 8.84 25.51 4.65
C ALA A 263 9.27 25.70 6.12
N GLY A 264 8.39 26.26 6.93
CA GLY A 264 8.66 26.53 8.33
C GLY A 264 9.05 25.28 9.13
N PRO A 265 9.47 25.42 10.39
CA PRO A 265 9.99 24.32 11.20
C PRO A 265 8.99 23.17 11.45
N ASP A 266 7.70 23.42 11.28
CA ASP A 266 6.61 22.46 11.50
C ASP A 266 6.01 21.95 10.19
N THR A 267 6.83 21.80 9.15
CA THR A 267 6.38 21.33 7.84
C THR A 267 6.68 19.85 7.64
N TYR A 268 5.65 19.09 7.28
CA TYR A 268 5.72 17.65 7.10
C TYR A 268 5.37 17.25 5.67
N PRO A 269 6.24 16.48 4.98
CA PRO A 269 5.91 15.89 3.71
C PRO A 269 4.96 14.71 3.91
N ASN A 270 3.95 14.63 3.05
CA ASN A 270 2.94 13.57 3.08
C ASN A 270 2.45 13.25 1.67
N ASP A 271 1.68 12.16 1.52
CA ASP A 271 0.99 11.76 0.30
C ASP A 271 1.86 11.77 -0.95
N VAL A 272 2.95 11.05 -0.91
CA VAL A 272 3.82 10.92 -2.07
C VAL A 272 3.21 9.95 -3.08
N ARG A 273 3.16 10.39 -4.34
CA ARG A 273 2.70 9.60 -5.48
C ARG A 273 3.69 9.71 -6.62
N THR A 274 4.28 8.57 -6.98
CA THR A 274 5.22 8.50 -8.11
C THR A 274 4.56 7.84 -9.31
N SER A 275 4.65 8.49 -10.47
CA SER A 275 4.20 7.97 -11.75
C SER A 275 5.28 8.23 -12.81
N GLY A 276 5.99 7.19 -13.23
CA GLY A 276 7.14 7.32 -14.12
C GLY A 276 8.26 8.16 -13.52
N ALA A 277 8.65 9.24 -14.21
CA ALA A 277 9.68 10.17 -13.76
C ALA A 277 9.14 11.33 -12.92
N LEU A 278 7.86 11.35 -12.60
CA LEU A 278 7.22 12.41 -11.82
C LEU A 278 6.85 11.90 -10.44
N THR A 279 7.23 12.63 -9.42
CA THR A 279 6.73 12.45 -8.05
C THR A 279 5.97 13.69 -7.61
N LEU A 280 4.75 13.49 -7.14
CA LEU A 280 3.93 14.48 -6.46
C LEU A 280 4.00 14.26 -4.96
N PHE A 281 3.99 15.33 -4.19
CA PHE A 281 3.90 15.26 -2.73
C PHE A 281 3.25 16.54 -2.18
N ARG A 282 2.71 16.44 -0.97
CA ARG A 282 2.25 17.63 -0.26
C ARG A 282 3.16 17.94 0.92
N LEU A 283 3.26 19.23 1.22
CA LEU A 283 3.81 19.75 2.46
C LEU A 283 2.68 20.35 3.28
N SER A 284 2.54 19.93 4.52
CA SER A 284 1.54 20.46 5.44
C SER A 284 2.26 21.22 6.55
N GLU A 285 1.84 22.46 6.81
CA GLU A 285 2.33 23.28 7.91
C GLU A 285 1.41 23.19 9.13
N SER A 286 1.94 23.45 10.32
CA SER A 286 1.15 23.57 11.55
C SER A 286 0.10 24.69 11.50
N SER A 287 0.32 25.70 10.64
CA SER A 287 -0.66 26.76 10.33
C SER A 287 -1.90 26.24 9.61
N GLY A 288 -1.88 24.98 9.14
CA GLY A 288 -2.88 24.36 8.28
C GLY A 288 -2.72 24.67 6.79
N LEU A 289 -1.72 25.47 6.41
CA LEU A 289 -1.39 25.66 4.99
C LEU A 289 -0.88 24.33 4.43
N THR A 290 -1.39 23.97 3.25
CA THR A 290 -0.96 22.78 2.52
C THR A 290 -0.48 23.18 1.13
N GLU A 291 0.71 22.75 0.75
CA GLU A 291 1.29 22.99 -0.55
C GLU A 291 1.40 21.68 -1.35
N LEU A 292 1.00 21.73 -2.61
CA LEU A 292 1.24 20.66 -3.59
C LEU A 292 2.53 20.94 -4.34
N TRP A 293 3.42 19.95 -4.33
CA TRP A 293 4.71 20.00 -5.01
C TRP A 293 4.85 18.88 -6.03
N LYS A 294 5.72 19.11 -7.02
CA LYS A 294 6.22 18.07 -7.92
C LYS A 294 7.74 18.02 -7.90
N THR A 295 8.30 16.86 -8.26
CA THR A 295 9.74 16.70 -8.50
C THR A 295 10.00 15.64 -9.57
N ASP A 296 11.06 15.84 -10.35
CA ASP A 296 11.70 14.86 -11.22
C ASP A 296 13.04 14.38 -10.64
N GLY A 297 13.31 14.65 -9.35
CA GLY A 297 14.57 14.35 -8.67
C GLY A 297 15.69 15.37 -8.95
N THR A 298 15.41 16.48 -9.63
CA THR A 298 16.35 17.60 -9.83
C THR A 298 15.88 18.85 -9.09
N ALA A 299 16.80 19.76 -8.77
CA ALA A 299 16.47 21.04 -8.13
C ALA A 299 15.58 21.92 -9.02
N GLY A 300 15.81 21.92 -10.34
CA GLY A 300 15.02 22.68 -11.31
C GLY A 300 13.64 22.11 -11.55
N GLY A 301 13.49 20.77 -11.50
CA GLY A 301 12.21 20.09 -11.65
C GLY A 301 11.40 19.97 -10.36
N THR A 302 11.98 20.40 -9.21
CA THR A 302 11.29 20.42 -7.92
C THR A 302 10.60 21.77 -7.73
N LEU A 303 9.29 21.82 -7.92
CA LEU A 303 8.49 23.05 -7.98
C LEU A 303 7.20 22.92 -7.20
N ARG A 304 6.82 24.01 -6.51
CA ARG A 304 5.49 24.15 -5.93
C ARG A 304 4.48 24.39 -7.05
N LEU A 305 3.41 23.58 -7.08
CA LEU A 305 2.33 23.69 -8.06
C LEU A 305 1.20 24.59 -7.57
N ALA A 306 0.80 24.43 -6.31
CA ALA A 306 -0.33 25.15 -5.74
C ALA A 306 -0.22 25.22 -4.20
N SER A 307 -0.99 26.13 -3.60
CA SER A 307 -1.17 26.24 -2.15
C SER A 307 -2.65 26.26 -1.81
N PHE A 308 -3.01 25.61 -0.71
CA PHE A 308 -4.39 25.49 -0.20
C PHE A 308 -4.43 26.00 1.24
N GLY A 309 -5.44 26.82 1.55
CA GLY A 309 -5.57 27.42 2.88
C GLY A 309 -6.02 26.44 3.97
N PRO A 310 -5.97 26.88 5.25
CA PRO A 310 -6.14 26.03 6.43
C PRO A 310 -7.59 25.51 6.65
N THR A 311 -8.54 25.93 5.85
CA THR A 311 -9.95 25.54 5.99
C THR A 311 -10.31 24.22 5.31
N ARG A 312 -9.29 23.53 4.75
CA ARG A 312 -9.48 22.30 3.96
C ARG A 312 -8.39 21.27 4.25
N ALA A 313 -8.81 20.01 4.34
CA ALA A 313 -7.89 18.88 4.16
C ALA A 313 -7.57 18.72 2.67
N VAL A 314 -6.36 18.31 2.34
CA VAL A 314 -5.89 18.10 0.95
C VAL A 314 -5.20 16.74 0.87
N ASP A 315 -5.58 15.92 -0.13
CA ASP A 315 -4.92 14.63 -0.40
C ASP A 315 -4.52 14.52 -1.87
N VAL A 316 -3.38 13.91 -2.15
CA VAL A 316 -2.87 13.75 -3.51
C VAL A 316 -3.41 12.44 -4.11
N LEU A 317 -4.14 12.52 -5.23
CA LEU A 317 -4.61 11.35 -5.97
C LEU A 317 -3.55 10.84 -6.97
N GLY A 318 -2.79 11.73 -7.61
CA GLY A 318 -1.82 11.34 -8.62
C GLY A 318 -1.79 12.27 -9.81
N SER A 319 -1.33 11.79 -10.98
CA SER A 319 -1.26 12.58 -12.20
C SER A 319 -1.87 11.86 -13.40
N LEU A 320 -2.59 12.61 -14.24
CA LEU A 320 -3.10 12.17 -15.54
C LEU A 320 -2.76 13.22 -16.60
N GLY A 321 -2.00 12.82 -17.61
CA GLY A 321 -1.56 13.73 -18.67
C GLY A 321 -0.78 14.93 -18.13
N ALA A 322 -1.24 16.14 -18.42
CA ALA A 322 -0.59 17.39 -18.02
C ALA A 322 -1.03 17.93 -16.64
N TYR A 323 -1.78 17.16 -15.86
CA TYR A 323 -2.36 17.63 -14.60
C TYR A 323 -2.02 16.71 -13.41
N ALA A 324 -1.77 17.32 -12.26
CA ALA A 324 -1.88 16.69 -10.96
C ALA A 324 -3.35 16.75 -10.49
N TYR A 325 -3.80 15.72 -9.78
CA TYR A 325 -5.13 15.64 -9.19
C TYR A 325 -5.02 15.56 -7.68
N VAL A 326 -5.81 16.37 -7.00
CA VAL A 326 -5.91 16.39 -5.55
C VAL A 326 -7.38 16.41 -5.13
N THR A 327 -7.68 15.91 -3.95
CA THR A 327 -8.95 16.19 -3.29
C THR A 327 -8.78 17.31 -2.30
N THR A 328 -9.82 18.10 -2.08
CA THR A 328 -9.92 19.01 -0.95
C THR A 328 -11.22 18.77 -0.21
N THR A 329 -11.14 18.56 1.11
CA THR A 329 -12.33 18.41 1.96
C THR A 329 -12.49 19.66 2.80
N SER A 330 -13.61 20.35 2.63
CA SER A 330 -13.92 21.57 3.39
C SER A 330 -14.43 21.21 4.79
N TYR A 331 -13.79 21.77 5.83
CA TYR A 331 -14.23 21.56 7.22
C TYR A 331 -15.61 22.14 7.54
N SER A 332 -16.03 23.19 6.82
CA SER A 332 -17.32 23.85 7.05
C SER A 332 -18.49 23.22 6.31
N THR A 333 -18.26 22.75 5.06
CA THR A 333 -19.32 22.16 4.24
C THR A 333 -19.30 20.65 4.21
N GLN A 334 -18.20 20.03 4.64
CA GLN A 334 -17.97 18.59 4.67
C GLN A 334 -18.04 17.91 3.29
N TYR A 335 -17.95 18.68 2.20
CA TYR A 335 -17.86 18.14 0.86
C TYR A 335 -16.40 17.97 0.42
N MET A 336 -16.14 16.86 -0.29
CA MET A 336 -14.89 16.59 -0.97
C MET A 336 -15.01 17.03 -2.43
N VAL A 337 -14.03 17.80 -2.91
CA VAL A 337 -13.95 18.26 -4.30
C VAL A 337 -12.66 17.76 -4.90
N ILE A 338 -12.73 17.16 -6.07
CA ILE A 338 -11.54 16.84 -6.88
C ILE A 338 -11.14 18.09 -7.66
N TYR A 339 -9.88 18.47 -7.53
CA TYR A 339 -9.25 19.53 -8.30
C TYR A 339 -8.18 18.96 -9.23
N ARG A 340 -8.01 19.58 -10.38
CA ARG A 340 -6.84 19.41 -11.24
C ARG A 340 -5.95 20.64 -11.14
N VAL A 341 -4.65 20.42 -11.13
CA VAL A 341 -3.61 21.48 -11.07
C VAL A 341 -2.64 21.25 -12.22
N PRO A 342 -2.43 22.25 -13.10
CA PRO A 342 -1.47 22.08 -14.20
C PRO A 342 -0.08 21.72 -13.69
N LEU A 343 0.57 20.73 -14.28
CA LEU A 343 1.97 20.38 -13.93
C LEU A 343 2.97 21.45 -14.32
N ALA A 344 2.59 22.40 -15.18
CA ALA A 344 3.36 23.59 -15.48
C ALA A 344 3.26 24.70 -14.40
N GLY A 345 2.41 24.48 -13.38
CA GLY A 345 2.00 25.48 -12.41
C GLY A 345 0.76 26.24 -12.86
N GLY A 346 -0.01 26.77 -11.94
CA GLY A 346 -1.24 27.51 -12.23
C GLY A 346 -2.26 27.38 -11.12
N ASN A 347 -3.45 27.93 -11.34
CA ASN A 347 -4.53 27.86 -10.38
C ASN A 347 -5.18 26.46 -10.38
N PRO A 348 -5.51 25.91 -9.21
CA PRO A 348 -6.35 24.71 -9.11
C PRO A 348 -7.74 24.96 -9.74
N GLU A 349 -8.19 24.02 -10.57
CA GLU A 349 -9.50 24.04 -11.20
C GLU A 349 -10.37 22.92 -10.65
N PRO A 350 -11.60 23.19 -10.17
CA PRO A 350 -12.50 22.16 -9.69
C PRO A 350 -12.96 21.26 -10.85
N VAL A 351 -12.95 19.95 -10.62
CA VAL A 351 -13.42 18.93 -11.58
C VAL A 351 -14.82 18.47 -11.21
N VAL A 352 -14.99 18.00 -9.97
CA VAL A 352 -16.26 17.44 -9.49
C VAL A 352 -16.31 17.48 -7.96
N THR A 353 -17.51 17.71 -7.42
CA THR A 353 -17.81 17.54 -5.99
C THR A 353 -18.36 16.13 -5.78
N LEU A 354 -17.76 15.37 -4.87
CA LEU A 354 -18.27 14.06 -4.50
C LEU A 354 -19.44 14.21 -3.53
N PRO A 355 -20.50 13.40 -3.66
CA PRO A 355 -21.64 13.44 -2.76
C PRO A 355 -21.23 13.03 -1.35
N ASN A 356 -21.84 13.67 -0.36
CA ASN A 356 -21.77 13.31 1.05
C ASN A 356 -23.17 13.38 1.66
N ASP A 357 -23.78 12.23 1.87
CA ASP A 357 -25.14 12.09 2.39
C ASP A 357 -25.24 12.36 3.91
N TYR A 358 -24.09 12.56 4.58
CA TYR A 358 -23.99 12.64 6.05
C TYR A 358 -23.72 14.05 6.57
N THR A 359 -23.68 15.06 5.72
CA THR A 359 -23.37 16.45 6.13
C THR A 359 -24.30 17.03 7.21
N SER A 360 -25.52 16.50 7.33
CA SER A 360 -26.48 16.89 8.37
C SER A 360 -26.20 16.29 9.76
N GLN A 361 -25.32 15.29 9.84
CA GLN A 361 -25.04 14.56 11.09
C GLN A 361 -23.88 15.17 11.89
N GLY A 362 -23.20 16.20 11.35
CA GLY A 362 -21.99 16.76 11.93
C GLY A 362 -20.79 15.77 11.88
N ASP A 363 -19.58 16.31 11.81
CA ASP A 363 -18.30 15.54 11.81
C ASP A 363 -18.21 14.40 10.79
N ALA A 364 -18.89 14.52 9.66
CA ALA A 364 -18.90 13.57 8.57
C ALA A 364 -17.88 13.97 7.49
N LEU A 365 -16.63 14.17 7.87
CA LEU A 365 -15.55 14.56 6.95
C LEU A 365 -15.10 13.37 6.10
N PRO A 366 -15.20 13.47 4.75
CA PRO A 366 -14.59 12.49 3.86
C PRO A 366 -13.06 12.60 3.87
N PHE A 367 -12.38 11.47 3.83
CA PHE A 367 -10.94 11.41 3.66
C PHE A 367 -10.53 10.26 2.73
N ILE A 368 -9.35 10.37 2.11
CA ILE A 368 -8.80 9.36 1.23
C ILE A 368 -8.04 8.31 2.05
N ASN A 369 -8.37 7.03 1.87
CA ASN A 369 -7.65 5.92 2.51
C ASN A 369 -6.60 5.30 1.60
N ALA A 370 -6.95 5.06 0.34
CA ALA A 370 -6.07 4.41 -0.61
C ALA A 370 -6.21 5.06 -1.99
N VAL A 371 -5.10 5.09 -2.71
CA VAL A 371 -5.05 5.50 -4.11
C VAL A 371 -4.21 4.49 -4.88
N SER A 372 -4.67 4.12 -6.07
CA SER A 372 -3.93 3.24 -6.97
C SER A 372 -4.07 3.69 -8.42
N GLN A 373 -2.97 3.60 -9.15
CA GLN A 373 -2.88 3.85 -10.59
C GLN A 373 -2.05 2.75 -11.21
N ALA A 374 -2.52 2.16 -12.31
CA ALA A 374 -1.71 1.25 -13.08
C ALA A 374 -0.53 1.99 -13.74
N PRO A 375 0.63 1.36 -13.93
CA PRO A 375 1.74 1.97 -14.64
C PRO A 375 1.32 2.46 -16.03
N GLY A 376 1.53 3.77 -16.31
CA GLY A 376 1.09 4.39 -17.57
C GLY A 376 -0.43 4.54 -17.73
N GLY A 377 -1.21 4.28 -16.67
CA GLY A 377 -2.65 4.31 -16.69
C GLY A 377 -3.25 5.70 -16.86
N THR A 378 -4.44 5.76 -17.44
CA THR A 378 -5.24 6.96 -17.70
C THR A 378 -6.34 7.17 -16.66
N LYS A 379 -6.38 6.34 -15.61
CA LYS A 379 -7.35 6.39 -14.52
C LYS A 379 -6.68 6.35 -13.16
N LEU A 380 -7.32 7.00 -12.20
CA LEU A 380 -7.00 6.92 -10.78
C LEU A 380 -8.14 6.21 -10.06
N TYR A 381 -7.81 5.17 -9.30
CA TYR A 381 -8.73 4.48 -8.40
C TYR A 381 -8.44 4.93 -6.97
N PHE A 382 -9.45 5.25 -6.21
CA PHE A 382 -9.26 5.70 -4.85
C PHE A 382 -10.44 5.33 -3.94
N SER A 383 -10.15 5.09 -2.67
CA SER A 383 -11.17 4.85 -1.67
C SER A 383 -11.38 6.09 -0.80
N VAL A 384 -12.65 6.39 -0.53
CA VAL A 384 -13.09 7.47 0.35
C VAL A 384 -13.77 6.85 1.55
N THR A 385 -13.43 7.30 2.76
CA THR A 385 -14.21 7.02 3.96
C THR A 385 -14.85 8.29 4.44
N ILE A 386 -16.15 8.22 4.73
CA ILE A 386 -16.91 9.27 5.41
C ILE A 386 -17.12 8.78 6.83
N GLY A 387 -16.37 9.37 7.77
CA GLY A 387 -16.44 9.02 9.18
C GLY A 387 -17.35 9.97 9.93
N SER A 388 -18.15 9.46 10.87
CA SER A 388 -18.75 10.27 11.91
C SER A 388 -18.15 9.90 13.27
N ASN A 389 -18.03 10.83 14.20
CA ASN A 389 -17.66 10.57 15.59
C ASN A 389 -18.78 9.88 16.40
N GLY A 390 -19.89 9.53 15.73
CA GLY A 390 -21.04 8.85 16.31
C GLY A 390 -21.06 7.34 16.07
N PRO A 391 -22.05 6.61 16.59
CA PRO A 391 -22.19 5.17 16.42
C PRO A 391 -22.68 4.75 15.03
N ALA A 392 -22.81 5.67 14.08
CA ALA A 392 -23.21 5.34 12.72
C ALA A 392 -22.12 4.55 12.00
N PRO A 393 -22.47 3.54 11.17
CA PRO A 393 -21.51 2.86 10.34
C PRO A 393 -20.81 3.86 9.41
N ARG A 394 -19.49 3.75 9.30
CA ARG A 394 -18.72 4.57 8.37
C ARG A 394 -19.03 4.16 6.94
N ASP A 395 -19.20 5.12 6.07
CA ASP A 395 -19.41 4.87 4.64
C ASP A 395 -18.07 4.84 3.93
N THR A 396 -17.70 3.68 3.42
CA THR A 396 -16.47 3.46 2.67
C THR A 396 -16.81 3.21 1.21
N GLN A 397 -16.17 3.93 0.30
CA GLN A 397 -16.53 4.00 -1.11
C GLN A 397 -15.31 3.76 -2.00
N LEU A 398 -15.48 3.02 -3.10
CA LEU A 398 -14.49 2.92 -4.17
C LEU A 398 -14.91 3.80 -5.35
N TRP A 399 -14.01 4.67 -5.76
CA TRP A 399 -14.18 5.58 -6.88
C TRP A 399 -13.13 5.35 -7.97
N VAL A 400 -13.50 5.72 -9.18
CA VAL A 400 -12.57 5.87 -10.32
C VAL A 400 -12.74 7.25 -10.93
N THR A 401 -11.63 7.82 -11.43
CA THR A 401 -11.67 9.04 -12.24
C THR A 401 -10.67 8.98 -13.39
N ASN A 402 -11.05 9.52 -14.54
CA ASN A 402 -10.15 9.82 -15.66
C ASN A 402 -9.77 11.30 -15.71
N GLY A 403 -10.03 12.04 -14.66
CA GLY A 403 -9.76 13.47 -14.53
C GLY A 403 -10.86 14.38 -15.08
N THR A 404 -12.04 13.84 -15.45
CA THR A 404 -13.21 14.61 -15.86
C THR A 404 -14.41 14.34 -14.94
N ALA A 405 -15.36 15.27 -14.88
CA ALA A 405 -16.58 15.07 -14.09
C ALA A 405 -17.37 13.85 -14.55
N GLY A 406 -17.58 13.71 -15.87
CA GLY A 406 -18.29 12.57 -16.45
C GLY A 406 -17.57 11.23 -16.39
N GLY A 407 -16.24 11.26 -16.17
CA GLY A 407 -15.42 10.06 -15.97
C GLY A 407 -15.08 9.77 -14.50
N THR A 408 -15.75 10.45 -13.57
CA THR A 408 -15.62 10.19 -12.13
C THR A 408 -16.87 9.44 -11.65
N THR A 409 -16.68 8.18 -11.23
CA THR A 409 -17.77 7.24 -10.96
C THR A 409 -17.55 6.51 -9.63
N LEU A 410 -18.60 6.40 -8.82
CA LEU A 410 -18.67 5.51 -7.67
C LEU A 410 -18.83 4.08 -8.18
N LEU A 411 -17.87 3.21 -7.88
CA LEU A 411 -17.87 1.81 -8.33
C LEU A 411 -18.55 0.89 -7.32
N ARG A 412 -18.31 1.11 -6.04
CA ARG A 412 -18.83 0.25 -4.97
C ARG A 412 -18.96 1.00 -3.65
N ARG A 413 -20.01 0.69 -2.88
CA ARG A 413 -20.18 0.99 -1.45
C ARG A 413 -21.11 -0.05 -0.80
N PRO A 414 -20.87 -0.48 0.47
CA PRO A 414 -19.67 -0.17 1.24
C PRO A 414 -18.47 -1.00 0.78
N LEU A 415 -17.23 -0.55 1.10
CA LEU A 415 -16.03 -1.37 1.00
C LEU A 415 -15.73 -2.09 2.31
N SER A 416 -15.99 -1.44 3.44
CA SER A 416 -15.75 -1.97 4.78
C SER A 416 -16.80 -1.43 5.73
N LEU A 417 -17.09 -2.17 6.80
CA LEU A 417 -17.92 -1.71 7.91
C LEU A 417 -17.13 -0.94 8.97
N SER A 418 -15.81 -0.95 8.90
CA SER A 418 -14.93 -0.20 9.78
C SER A 418 -13.80 0.45 8.99
N ASP A 419 -13.27 1.56 9.48
CA ASP A 419 -12.11 2.24 8.92
C ASP A 419 -10.77 1.67 9.40
N GLU A 420 -10.80 0.77 10.36
CA GLU A 420 -9.59 0.16 10.95
C GLU A 420 -8.85 -0.73 9.95
N TYR A 421 -9.56 -1.25 8.95
CA TYR A 421 -8.99 -2.07 7.88
C TYR A 421 -9.08 -1.28 6.59
N GLY A 422 -8.01 -0.55 6.26
CA GLY A 422 -7.90 0.07 4.94
C GLY A 422 -8.15 -0.98 3.87
N SER A 423 -9.19 -0.80 3.06
CA SER A 423 -9.45 -1.71 1.95
C SER A 423 -8.33 -1.56 0.92
N PRO A 424 -7.47 -2.57 0.70
CA PRO A 424 -6.43 -2.48 -0.30
C PRO A 424 -7.06 -2.31 -1.68
N VAL A 425 -6.55 -1.33 -2.43
CA VAL A 425 -6.94 -1.07 -3.82
C VAL A 425 -5.70 -1.21 -4.67
N TYR A 426 -5.72 -2.07 -5.66
CA TYR A 426 -4.56 -2.37 -6.48
C TYR A 426 -4.92 -2.40 -7.98
N ALA A 427 -4.56 -1.35 -8.70
CA ALA A 427 -4.72 -1.27 -10.15
C ALA A 427 -3.58 -2.03 -10.85
N VAL A 428 -3.93 -3.13 -11.52
CA VAL A 428 -2.97 -3.98 -12.25
C VAL A 428 -2.87 -3.59 -13.72
N ALA A 429 -3.91 -2.94 -14.25
CA ALA A 429 -4.00 -2.36 -15.59
C ALA A 429 -4.95 -1.17 -15.53
N ASP A 430 -5.01 -0.35 -16.60
CA ASP A 430 -5.84 0.86 -16.66
C ASP A 430 -7.32 0.59 -16.37
N ASN A 431 -7.82 -0.54 -16.83
CA ASN A 431 -9.20 -1.00 -16.61
C ASN A 431 -9.26 -2.33 -15.85
N LEU A 432 -8.37 -2.54 -14.89
CA LEU A 432 -8.45 -3.73 -14.03
C LEU A 432 -7.88 -3.43 -12.65
N VAL A 433 -8.76 -3.37 -11.66
CA VAL A 433 -8.42 -3.11 -10.28
C VAL A 433 -8.92 -4.23 -9.37
N PHE A 434 -8.09 -4.65 -8.44
CA PHE A 434 -8.42 -5.59 -7.37
C PHE A 434 -8.56 -4.84 -6.06
N PHE A 435 -9.48 -5.27 -5.23
CA PHE A 435 -9.70 -4.65 -3.93
C PHE A 435 -10.39 -5.62 -2.96
N SER A 436 -10.38 -5.27 -1.69
CA SER A 436 -11.13 -5.95 -0.64
C SER A 436 -12.44 -5.20 -0.43
N ALA A 437 -13.58 -5.90 -0.37
CA ALA A 437 -14.84 -5.27 -0.06
C ALA A 437 -15.77 -6.18 0.73
N TYR A 438 -16.62 -5.55 1.55
CA TYR A 438 -17.66 -6.18 2.34
C TYR A 438 -18.94 -6.38 1.52
N ASP A 439 -19.59 -7.51 1.77
CA ASP A 439 -20.94 -7.83 1.30
C ASP A 439 -21.68 -8.60 2.40
N ASP A 440 -22.98 -8.30 2.61
CA ASP A 440 -23.79 -8.93 3.66
C ASP A 440 -23.90 -10.45 3.51
N ALA A 441 -23.82 -10.95 2.28
CA ALA A 441 -23.94 -12.39 1.99
C ALA A 441 -22.63 -13.15 2.12
N THR A 442 -21.49 -12.50 1.97
CA THR A 442 -20.17 -13.17 1.86
C THR A 442 -19.12 -12.65 2.83
N GLY A 443 -19.39 -11.56 3.55
CA GLY A 443 -18.39 -10.90 4.36
C GLY A 443 -17.37 -10.12 3.52
N ILE A 444 -16.14 -9.96 4.04
CA ILE A 444 -15.03 -9.26 3.36
C ILE A 444 -14.29 -10.24 2.47
N GLU A 445 -14.40 -10.05 1.16
CA GLU A 445 -13.89 -10.96 0.13
C GLU A 445 -13.09 -10.19 -0.95
N PRO A 446 -12.30 -10.89 -1.83
CA PRO A 446 -11.67 -10.25 -2.97
C PRO A 446 -12.70 -9.87 -4.05
N TRP A 447 -12.60 -8.64 -4.49
CA TRP A 447 -13.40 -8.05 -5.58
C TRP A 447 -12.52 -7.59 -6.72
N VAL A 448 -13.15 -7.45 -7.89
CA VAL A 448 -12.48 -6.95 -9.11
C VAL A 448 -13.40 -5.98 -9.83
N SER A 449 -12.80 -5.00 -10.52
CA SER A 449 -13.54 -4.06 -11.37
C SER A 449 -12.75 -3.74 -12.63
N ASN A 450 -13.49 -3.54 -13.74
CA ASN A 450 -12.94 -2.98 -14.99
C ASN A 450 -13.03 -1.45 -15.05
N GLY A 451 -13.40 -0.81 -13.96
CA GLY A 451 -13.62 0.64 -13.86
C GLY A 451 -15.03 1.06 -14.27
N THR A 452 -15.99 0.13 -14.33
CA THR A 452 -17.42 0.41 -14.51
C THR A 452 -18.22 -0.21 -13.35
N VAL A 453 -19.42 0.32 -13.08
CA VAL A 453 -20.30 -0.23 -12.04
C VAL A 453 -20.70 -1.67 -12.42
N ALA A 454 -21.12 -1.91 -13.66
CA ALA A 454 -21.51 -3.23 -14.13
C ALA A 454 -20.37 -4.26 -14.11
N GLY A 455 -19.13 -3.83 -14.35
CA GLY A 455 -17.93 -4.67 -14.27
C GLY A 455 -17.30 -4.74 -12.89
N THR A 456 -17.98 -4.25 -11.86
CA THR A 456 -17.52 -4.32 -10.45
C THR A 456 -18.23 -5.46 -9.73
N ARG A 457 -17.48 -6.51 -9.38
CA ARG A 457 -18.08 -7.75 -8.86
C ARG A 457 -17.18 -8.49 -7.88
N LEU A 458 -17.81 -9.36 -7.09
CA LEU A 458 -17.11 -10.35 -6.27
C LEU A 458 -16.25 -11.23 -7.20
N LEU A 459 -14.96 -11.34 -6.87
CA LEU A 459 -14.05 -12.24 -7.58
C LEU A 459 -14.28 -13.68 -7.14
N LYS A 460 -14.34 -13.91 -5.84
CA LYS A 460 -14.59 -15.23 -5.26
C LYS A 460 -15.00 -15.11 -3.78
N ASN A 461 -15.98 -15.90 -3.37
CA ASN A 461 -16.21 -16.17 -1.95
C ASN A 461 -15.20 -17.26 -1.53
N ILE A 462 -14.17 -16.88 -0.80
CA ILE A 462 -13.07 -17.76 -0.39
C ILE A 462 -13.44 -18.53 0.87
N ASP A 463 -13.96 -17.83 1.88
CA ASP A 463 -14.45 -18.46 3.11
C ASP A 463 -15.98 -18.35 3.17
N ALA A 464 -16.65 -19.46 2.91
CA ALA A 464 -18.13 -19.51 2.90
C ALA A 464 -18.76 -19.29 4.30
N GLN A 465 -17.98 -19.30 5.37
CA GLN A 465 -18.45 -19.18 6.75
C GLN A 465 -18.04 -17.85 7.42
N ALA A 466 -17.04 -17.17 6.87
CA ALA A 466 -16.46 -15.97 7.46
C ALA A 466 -15.86 -15.04 6.38
N SER A 467 -15.27 -13.95 6.78
CA SER A 467 -14.52 -13.05 5.87
C SER A 467 -13.12 -13.56 5.59
N SER A 468 -12.68 -13.49 4.34
CA SER A 468 -11.32 -13.91 3.94
C SER A 468 -10.24 -12.81 4.07
N TYR A 469 -10.63 -11.56 4.28
CA TYR A 469 -9.71 -10.41 4.46
C TYR A 469 -8.55 -10.39 3.45
N PRO A 470 -8.80 -10.37 2.14
CA PRO A 470 -7.74 -10.40 1.14
C PRO A 470 -6.88 -9.14 1.20
N HIS A 471 -5.58 -9.32 1.10
CA HIS A 471 -4.61 -8.22 1.16
C HIS A 471 -3.37 -8.50 0.31
N GLU A 472 -2.54 -7.47 0.09
CA GLU A 472 -1.30 -7.54 -0.68
C GLU A 472 -1.50 -8.10 -2.10
N PHE A 473 -2.44 -7.57 -2.86
CA PHE A 473 -2.56 -7.94 -4.27
C PHE A 473 -1.29 -7.57 -5.03
N PHE A 474 -0.73 -8.53 -5.76
CA PHE A 474 0.53 -8.35 -6.47
C PHE A 474 0.48 -9.02 -7.84
N ARG A 475 0.68 -8.24 -8.91
CA ARG A 475 0.77 -8.77 -10.28
C ARG A 475 2.16 -9.28 -10.58
N GLN A 476 2.26 -10.54 -11.02
CA GLN A 476 3.47 -11.11 -11.57
C GLN A 476 3.13 -11.87 -12.86
N GLY A 477 3.61 -11.36 -13.98
CA GLY A 477 3.28 -11.91 -15.29
C GLY A 477 1.78 -11.88 -15.59
N ASN A 478 1.22 -13.06 -15.84
CA ASN A 478 -0.22 -13.26 -16.13
C ASN A 478 -1.04 -13.69 -14.90
N ARG A 479 -0.55 -13.45 -13.69
CA ARG A 479 -1.24 -13.75 -12.44
C ARG A 479 -1.28 -12.55 -11.52
N VAL A 480 -2.31 -12.50 -10.69
CA VAL A 480 -2.35 -11.66 -9.49
C VAL A 480 -2.36 -12.59 -8.30
N TYR A 481 -1.37 -12.43 -7.42
CA TYR A 481 -1.25 -13.14 -6.15
C TYR A 481 -1.78 -12.26 -5.04
N PHE A 482 -2.28 -12.87 -3.99
CA PHE A 482 -2.72 -12.19 -2.78
C PHE A 482 -2.75 -13.16 -1.60
N SER A 483 -2.79 -12.62 -0.41
CA SER A 483 -2.96 -13.35 0.82
C SER A 483 -4.43 -13.28 1.23
N ALA A 484 -5.02 -14.38 1.65
CA ALA A 484 -6.39 -14.41 2.16
C ALA A 484 -6.58 -15.56 3.15
N TYR A 485 -7.42 -15.32 4.15
CA TYR A 485 -7.87 -16.36 5.08
C TYR A 485 -8.85 -17.29 4.39
N ASP A 486 -8.86 -18.55 4.78
CA ASP A 486 -9.77 -19.56 4.25
C ASP A 486 -10.21 -20.54 5.35
N ASP A 487 -10.77 -21.68 4.95
CA ASP A 487 -11.23 -22.76 5.82
C ASP A 487 -10.19 -23.30 6.81
N THR A 488 -8.91 -22.95 6.63
CA THR A 488 -7.83 -23.26 7.58
C THR A 488 -7.73 -22.26 8.75
N LEU A 489 -8.50 -21.19 8.73
CA LEU A 489 -8.44 -20.05 9.67
C LEU A 489 -7.07 -19.35 9.68
N ASN A 490 -6.27 -19.56 8.64
CA ASN A 490 -4.97 -18.92 8.40
C ASN A 490 -4.92 -18.29 7.03
N ALA A 491 -4.13 -17.23 6.89
CA ALA A 491 -3.87 -16.64 5.60
C ALA A 491 -3.02 -17.57 4.74
N GLN A 492 -3.50 -17.87 3.54
CA GLN A 492 -2.85 -18.73 2.56
C GLN A 492 -2.51 -17.93 1.30
N LEU A 493 -1.62 -18.49 0.46
CA LEU A 493 -1.30 -17.92 -0.85
C LEU A 493 -2.39 -18.25 -1.86
N TRP A 494 -3.04 -17.23 -2.38
CA TRP A 494 -4.05 -17.31 -3.43
C TRP A 494 -3.54 -16.67 -4.72
N SER A 495 -4.09 -17.08 -5.84
CA SER A 495 -3.85 -16.40 -7.12
C SER A 495 -5.05 -16.46 -8.04
N THR A 496 -5.19 -15.45 -8.89
CA THR A 496 -6.09 -15.46 -10.04
C THR A 496 -5.31 -15.29 -11.32
N GLN A 497 -5.77 -15.97 -12.38
CA GLN A 497 -5.12 -15.90 -13.68
C GLN A 497 -5.70 -14.74 -14.51
N LEU A 498 -4.81 -13.95 -15.10
CA LEU A 498 -5.15 -12.94 -16.09
C LEU A 498 -5.16 -13.57 -17.49
N SER A 499 -6.15 -13.22 -18.31
CA SER A 499 -6.32 -13.75 -19.66
C SER A 499 -6.61 -12.62 -20.66
N HIS A 500 -6.13 -12.75 -21.86
CA HIS A 500 -6.52 -11.92 -23.00
C HIS A 500 -7.65 -12.59 -23.85
N ALA A 501 -7.96 -13.86 -23.59
CA ALA A 501 -9.06 -14.58 -24.20
C ALA A 501 -10.26 -14.56 -23.25
N CYS A 502 -11.22 -13.68 -23.53
CA CYS A 502 -12.41 -13.55 -22.71
C CYS A 502 -13.40 -14.68 -23.02
N VAL A 503 -13.77 -15.44 -21.99
CA VAL A 503 -14.79 -16.47 -22.07
C VAL A 503 -16.15 -15.79 -21.92
N ALA A 504 -17.10 -16.13 -22.77
CA ALA A 504 -18.48 -15.64 -22.63
C ALA A 504 -19.07 -16.13 -21.29
N PRO A 505 -19.97 -15.36 -20.65
CA PRO A 505 -20.54 -15.73 -19.34
C PRO A 505 -21.26 -17.07 -19.28
N GLU A 506 -21.66 -17.62 -20.43
CA GLU A 506 -22.40 -18.89 -20.53
C GLU A 506 -21.56 -20.15 -20.26
N ASP A 507 -20.23 -20.05 -20.32
CA ASP A 507 -19.31 -21.19 -20.14
C ASP A 507 -18.69 -21.27 -18.72
N ALA A 508 -19.09 -20.41 -17.80
CA ALA A 508 -18.60 -20.35 -16.44
C ALA A 508 -19.56 -21.02 -15.43
N GLN A 509 -19.93 -22.31 -15.69
CA GLN A 509 -20.67 -23.14 -14.74
C GLN A 509 -19.76 -23.84 -13.73
#